data_6b55e3f50768b97c368e5249f226e3c6
#
_entry.id   6b55e3f50768b97c368e5249f226e3c6
#
_cell.length_a   1.000
_cell.length_b   1.000
_cell.length_c   1.000
_cell.angle_alpha   90.00
_cell.angle_beta   90.00
_cell.angle_gamma   90.00
#
_symmetry.space_group_name_H-M   'P 1'
#
loop_
_entity.id
_entity.type
_entity.pdbx_description
1 polymer ?
#
loop_
_entity_poly.entity_id
_entity_poly.type
_entity_poly.pdbx_seq_one_letter_code
_entity_poly.pdbx_strand_id
1 'polypeptide(L)'
;MEKDFLALDTVVTCVFNYPQCFDAEEYAHLYTPLRRERIARASLASVKMQSAAAELAYLAARKLAGIGDGGACYSYAENGRPVISGGFISMTHTEGCGAAAVSSVPVGVDAEKLRDLDLRIAQRMLIKDELAVLDRADDKPGTLLSYWTAKEACAKLSGEGIPALSRLSYDRGQGSVYDAAGGKTYSVDQRRLALSNPFGEVLLAVCTERSAAHILAVFNDAETIAAYVEAHGDSRNA
;
A
#
# COMPACT_ATOMS: atom_id res chain seq x y z
N MET A 1 28.69 12.01 0.70
CA MET A 1 27.67 12.63 -0.16
C MET A 1 26.64 11.54 -0.41
N GLU A 2 25.59 11.47 0.43
CA GLU A 2 24.43 10.60 0.14
C GLU A 2 23.81 11.13 -1.15
N LYS A 3 23.75 10.29 -2.17
CA LYS A 3 22.97 10.59 -3.36
C LYS A 3 21.51 10.61 -2.92
N ASP A 4 20.80 11.71 -3.21
CA ASP A 4 19.33 11.76 -3.14
C ASP A 4 18.78 10.68 -4.09
N PHE A 5 18.41 9.52 -3.52
CA PHE A 5 18.05 8.33 -4.27
C PHE A 5 16.66 8.43 -4.90
N LEU A 6 15.78 9.22 -4.33
CA LEU A 6 14.49 9.53 -4.95
C LEU A 6 14.60 10.89 -5.65
N ALA A 7 14.40 10.91 -6.96
CA ALA A 7 14.14 12.16 -7.66
C ALA A 7 13.00 12.91 -6.95
N LEU A 8 13.04 14.24 -6.95
CA LEU A 8 11.97 15.04 -6.37
C LEU A 8 10.59 14.56 -6.88
N ASP A 9 9.66 14.39 -5.95
CA ASP A 9 8.28 13.98 -6.22
C ASP A 9 8.13 12.60 -6.92
N THR A 10 8.87 11.60 -6.42
CA THR A 10 8.76 10.21 -6.92
C THR A 10 8.17 9.28 -5.86
N VAL A 11 7.28 8.41 -6.29
CA VAL A 11 6.74 7.29 -5.52
C VAL A 11 7.13 5.98 -6.18
N VAL A 12 7.74 5.10 -5.43
CA VAL A 12 8.02 3.72 -5.84
C VAL A 12 7.08 2.81 -5.08
N THR A 13 6.20 2.12 -5.81
CA THR A 13 5.27 1.14 -5.26
C THR A 13 5.64 -0.24 -5.75
N CYS A 14 5.81 -1.18 -4.83
CA CYS A 14 5.92 -2.60 -5.14
C CYS A 14 4.67 -3.34 -4.65
N VAL A 15 4.23 -4.29 -5.45
CA VAL A 15 3.12 -5.18 -5.17
C VAL A 15 3.64 -6.60 -5.25
N PHE A 16 3.38 -7.39 -4.23
CA PHE A 16 3.63 -8.82 -4.22
C PHE A 16 2.30 -9.57 -4.24
N ASN A 17 1.99 -10.16 -5.38
CA ASN A 17 0.86 -11.07 -5.57
C ASN A 17 1.32 -12.47 -5.16
N TYR A 18 1.09 -12.83 -3.91
CA TYR A 18 1.56 -14.11 -3.41
C TYR A 18 0.62 -15.27 -3.84
N PRO A 19 1.21 -16.43 -4.22
CA PRO A 19 0.45 -17.61 -4.55
C PRO A 19 -0.17 -18.26 -3.28
N GLN A 20 -1.17 -19.13 -3.48
CA GLN A 20 -1.82 -19.81 -2.36
C GLN A 20 -0.86 -20.68 -1.52
N CYS A 21 0.22 -21.18 -2.14
CA CYS A 21 1.24 -21.98 -1.47
C CYS A 21 2.36 -21.15 -0.80
N PHE A 22 2.24 -19.81 -0.76
CA PHE A 22 3.23 -18.95 -0.14
C PHE A 22 3.37 -19.26 1.35
N ASP A 23 4.58 -19.64 1.77
CA ASP A 23 4.92 -19.84 3.18
C ASP A 23 5.70 -18.64 3.72
N ALA A 24 5.10 -17.91 4.65
CA ALA A 24 5.71 -16.74 5.26
C ALA A 24 6.97 -17.07 6.08
N GLU A 25 7.07 -18.26 6.63
CA GLU A 25 8.22 -18.66 7.49
C GLU A 25 9.47 -18.92 6.66
N GLU A 26 9.34 -19.37 5.42
CA GLU A 26 10.46 -19.64 4.52
C GLU A 26 11.32 -18.40 4.27
N TYR A 27 10.69 -17.22 4.25
CA TYR A 27 11.35 -15.93 3.96
C TYR A 27 11.63 -15.11 5.23
N ALA A 28 11.48 -15.70 6.42
CA ALA A 28 11.63 -14.98 7.70
C ALA A 28 13.02 -14.35 7.90
N HIS A 29 14.05 -14.86 7.24
CA HIS A 29 15.42 -14.34 7.29
C HIS A 29 15.54 -12.94 6.64
N LEU A 30 14.65 -12.60 5.69
CA LEU A 30 14.63 -11.30 5.00
C LEU A 30 13.91 -10.20 5.82
N TYR A 31 12.99 -10.57 6.71
CA TYR A 31 12.12 -9.59 7.37
C TYR A 31 12.89 -8.73 8.37
N THR A 32 12.46 -7.46 8.47
CA THR A 32 12.90 -6.59 9.56
C THR A 32 12.56 -7.21 10.93
N PRO A 33 13.34 -6.92 11.99
CA PRO A 33 13.06 -7.47 13.32
C PRO A 33 11.63 -7.22 13.79
N LEU A 34 11.13 -6.00 13.61
CA LEU A 34 9.74 -5.64 13.99
C LEU A 34 8.68 -6.48 13.25
N ARG A 35 8.88 -6.72 11.96
CA ARG A 35 7.95 -7.53 11.18
C ARG A 35 8.01 -9.00 11.57
N ARG A 36 9.20 -9.51 11.79
CA ARG A 36 9.42 -10.90 12.25
C ARG A 36 8.69 -11.18 13.56
N GLU A 37 8.80 -10.29 14.55
CA GLU A 37 8.05 -10.40 15.80
C GLU A 37 6.53 -10.37 15.58
N ARG A 38 6.04 -9.47 14.72
CA ARG A 38 4.61 -9.36 14.42
C ARG A 38 4.07 -10.62 13.75
N ILE A 39 4.79 -11.19 12.80
CA ILE A 39 4.43 -12.44 12.12
C ILE A 39 4.44 -13.60 13.12
N ALA A 40 5.47 -13.70 13.98
CA ALA A 40 5.56 -14.75 14.98
C ALA A 40 4.40 -14.72 16.00
N ARG A 41 3.88 -13.54 16.33
CA ARG A 41 2.72 -13.38 17.25
C ARG A 41 1.37 -13.67 16.60
N ALA A 42 1.29 -13.69 15.27
CA ALA A 42 0.03 -13.94 14.59
C ALA A 42 -0.37 -15.42 14.69
N SER A 43 -1.60 -15.69 15.09
CA SER A 43 -2.14 -17.05 15.24
C SER A 43 -2.67 -17.65 13.94
N LEU A 44 -3.11 -16.80 13.00
CA LEU A 44 -3.70 -17.23 11.74
C LEU A 44 -2.67 -17.20 10.61
N ALA A 45 -2.54 -18.30 9.86
CA ALA A 45 -1.63 -18.39 8.72
C ALA A 45 -1.89 -17.30 7.67
N SER A 46 -3.16 -16.98 7.38
CA SER A 46 -3.52 -15.90 6.46
C SER A 46 -3.00 -14.54 6.89
N VAL A 47 -3.01 -14.24 8.18
CA VAL A 47 -2.46 -12.98 8.73
C VAL A 47 -0.93 -12.95 8.61
N LYS A 48 -0.26 -14.10 8.84
CA LYS A 48 1.18 -14.23 8.63
C LYS A 48 1.55 -13.97 7.17
N MET A 49 0.87 -14.64 6.24
CA MET A 49 1.09 -14.50 4.80
C MET A 49 0.90 -13.04 4.32
N GLN A 50 -0.20 -12.42 4.69
CA GLN A 50 -0.49 -11.01 4.35
C GLN A 50 0.57 -10.06 4.92
N SER A 51 0.95 -10.26 6.18
CA SER A 51 1.97 -9.45 6.84
C SER A 51 3.35 -9.61 6.19
N ALA A 52 3.72 -10.83 5.83
CA ALA A 52 4.96 -11.15 5.13
C ALA A 52 4.98 -10.57 3.71
N ALA A 53 3.88 -10.67 2.98
CA ALA A 53 3.77 -10.11 1.63
C ALA A 53 3.93 -8.59 1.62
N ALA A 54 3.34 -7.87 2.58
CA ALA A 54 3.54 -6.43 2.71
C ALA A 54 4.99 -6.07 3.04
N GLU A 55 5.68 -6.90 3.83
CA GLU A 55 7.08 -6.70 4.15
C GLU A 55 8.00 -6.90 2.95
N LEU A 56 7.82 -8.00 2.20
CA LEU A 56 8.59 -8.25 0.99
C LEU A 56 8.37 -7.14 -0.05
N ALA A 57 7.12 -6.68 -0.21
CA ALA A 57 6.83 -5.54 -1.06
C ALA A 57 7.54 -4.25 -0.59
N TYR A 58 7.62 -4.01 0.73
CA TYR A 58 8.37 -2.89 1.29
C TYR A 58 9.87 -2.99 1.01
N LEU A 59 10.47 -4.14 1.26
CA LEU A 59 11.90 -4.35 1.02
C LEU A 59 12.25 -4.17 -0.47
N ALA A 60 11.40 -4.67 -1.36
CA ALA A 60 11.55 -4.48 -2.80
C ALA A 60 11.37 -3.00 -3.22
N ALA A 61 10.35 -2.31 -2.70
CA ALA A 61 10.10 -0.89 -3.01
C ALA A 61 11.25 -0.01 -2.54
N ARG A 62 11.74 -0.23 -1.33
CA ARG A 62 12.88 0.47 -0.77
C ARG A 62 14.13 0.30 -1.63
N LYS A 63 14.38 -0.93 -2.08
CA LYS A 63 15.51 -1.27 -2.94
C LYS A 63 15.40 -0.63 -4.32
N LEU A 64 14.22 -0.72 -4.94
CA LEU A 64 13.94 -0.08 -6.22
C LEU A 64 14.07 1.45 -6.13
N ALA A 65 13.74 2.03 -4.98
CA ALA A 65 13.94 3.45 -4.68
C ALA A 65 15.41 3.82 -4.43
N GLY A 66 16.33 2.85 -4.37
CA GLY A 66 17.76 3.09 -4.13
C GLY A 66 18.09 3.48 -2.69
N ILE A 67 17.19 3.23 -1.73
CA ILE A 67 17.43 3.51 -0.31
C ILE A 67 18.26 2.37 0.27
N GLY A 68 19.51 2.68 0.65
CA GLY A 68 20.49 1.69 1.11
C GLY A 68 20.16 1.02 2.45
N ASP A 69 20.88 -0.06 2.78
CA ASP A 69 20.63 -0.94 3.94
C ASP A 69 20.93 -0.33 5.32
N GLY A 70 21.61 0.82 5.37
CA GLY A 70 21.96 1.50 6.62
C GLY A 70 20.78 1.99 7.46
N GLY A 71 19.55 1.81 7.00
CA GLY A 71 18.30 2.15 7.67
C GLY A 71 17.18 1.16 7.35
N ALA A 72 17.50 -0.14 7.22
CA ALA A 72 16.54 -1.18 6.87
C ALA A 72 15.31 -1.23 7.76
N CYS A 73 15.41 -0.71 8.97
CA CYS A 73 14.34 -0.74 9.93
C CYS A 73 13.48 0.52 9.84
N TYR A 74 12.19 0.33 9.65
CA TYR A 74 11.20 1.32 9.98
C TYR A 74 10.82 1.20 11.46
N SER A 75 10.29 2.27 12.02
CA SER A 75 9.62 2.28 13.32
C SER A 75 8.14 2.60 13.14
N TYR A 76 7.37 2.56 14.22
CA TYR A 76 6.00 3.03 14.21
C TYR A 76 5.86 4.31 15.00
N ALA A 77 5.19 5.31 14.43
CA ALA A 77 4.75 6.48 15.15
C ALA A 77 3.63 6.11 16.16
N GLU A 78 3.27 7.01 17.07
CA GLU A 78 2.24 6.78 18.09
C GLU A 78 0.88 6.37 17.50
N ASN A 79 0.53 6.88 16.33
CA ASN A 79 -0.68 6.53 15.59
C ASN A 79 -0.57 5.21 14.78
N GLY A 80 0.51 4.43 14.96
CA GLY A 80 0.74 3.15 14.27
C GLY A 80 1.22 3.26 12.82
N ARG A 81 1.50 4.48 12.32
CA ARG A 81 2.03 4.68 10.98
C ARG A 81 3.51 4.29 10.92
N PRO A 82 3.95 3.52 9.91
CA PRO A 82 5.36 3.23 9.74
C PRO A 82 6.13 4.49 9.29
N VAL A 83 7.34 4.67 9.80
CA VAL A 83 8.25 5.78 9.51
C VAL A 83 9.64 5.28 9.22
N ILE A 84 10.29 5.90 8.23
CA ILE A 84 11.70 5.68 7.85
C ILE A 84 12.47 6.99 7.89
N SER A 85 13.79 6.90 8.01
CA SER A 85 14.65 8.07 7.85
C SER A 85 14.78 8.45 6.37
N GLY A 86 14.66 9.73 6.06
CA GLY A 86 14.93 10.26 4.71
C GLY A 86 13.82 10.04 3.68
N GLY A 87 12.60 9.67 4.10
CA GLY A 87 11.48 9.49 3.19
C GLY A 87 10.18 9.14 3.88
N PHE A 88 9.21 8.74 3.08
CA PHE A 88 7.88 8.32 3.54
C PHE A 88 7.59 6.89 3.09
N ILE A 89 6.83 6.19 3.90
CA ILE A 89 6.46 4.79 3.66
C ILE A 89 4.98 4.58 4.01
N SER A 90 4.32 3.77 3.23
CA SER A 90 3.01 3.23 3.55
C SER A 90 2.92 1.78 3.10
N MET A 91 2.23 0.95 3.86
CA MET A 91 2.06 -0.48 3.58
C MET A 91 0.60 -0.88 3.68
N THR A 92 0.23 -1.87 2.89
CA THR A 92 -1.11 -2.48 2.91
C THR A 92 -1.04 -3.95 2.54
N HIS A 93 -2.09 -4.67 2.86
CA HIS A 93 -2.25 -6.06 2.45
C HIS A 93 -3.73 -6.44 2.40
N THR A 94 -4.03 -7.35 1.52
CA THR A 94 -5.32 -8.04 1.43
C THR A 94 -5.07 -9.51 1.08
N GLU A 95 -6.10 -10.32 0.97
CA GLU A 95 -5.93 -11.72 0.57
C GLU A 95 -5.32 -11.81 -0.84
N GLY A 96 -4.21 -12.54 -0.97
CA GLY A 96 -3.47 -12.71 -2.21
C GLY A 96 -2.50 -11.57 -2.56
N CYS A 97 -2.45 -10.48 -1.76
CA CYS A 97 -1.66 -9.32 -2.11
C CYS A 97 -1.07 -8.61 -0.88
N GLY A 98 0.22 -8.27 -0.99
CA GLY A 98 0.86 -7.26 -0.16
C GLY A 98 1.39 -6.13 -1.02
N ALA A 99 1.30 -4.88 -0.55
CA ALA A 99 1.84 -3.73 -1.28
C ALA A 99 2.50 -2.74 -0.33
N ALA A 100 3.52 -2.05 -0.84
CA ALA A 100 4.18 -0.97 -0.12
C ALA A 100 4.59 0.14 -1.08
N ALA A 101 4.51 1.37 -0.61
CA ALA A 101 5.00 2.55 -1.29
C ALA A 101 6.10 3.21 -0.48
N VAL A 102 7.17 3.60 -1.14
CA VAL A 102 8.28 4.41 -0.62
C VAL A 102 8.40 5.67 -1.45
N SER A 103 8.55 6.83 -0.82
CA SER A 103 8.43 8.10 -1.52
C SER A 103 9.28 9.20 -0.88
N SER A 104 9.66 10.20 -1.70
CA SER A 104 10.24 11.47 -1.25
C SER A 104 9.20 12.47 -0.74
N VAL A 105 7.91 12.20 -0.98
CA VAL A 105 6.78 13.02 -0.52
C VAL A 105 5.84 12.19 0.34
N PRO A 106 5.01 12.80 1.22
CA PRO A 106 4.01 12.06 1.97
C PRO A 106 3.17 11.14 1.08
N VAL A 107 3.05 9.88 1.49
CA VAL A 107 2.37 8.84 0.71
C VAL A 107 1.49 7.95 1.59
N GLY A 108 0.37 7.55 1.03
CA GLY A 108 -0.48 6.49 1.56
C GLY A 108 -0.79 5.48 0.48
N VAL A 109 -0.80 4.19 0.82
CA VAL A 109 -1.18 3.11 -0.09
C VAL A 109 -2.25 2.25 0.52
N ASP A 110 -3.25 1.91 -0.28
CA ASP A 110 -4.24 0.91 0.07
C ASP A 110 -4.50 -0.06 -1.06
N ALA A 111 -4.81 -1.31 -0.72
CA ALA A 111 -5.12 -2.36 -1.68
C ALA A 111 -6.24 -3.25 -1.15
N GLU A 112 -7.28 -3.42 -1.94
CA GLU A 112 -8.43 -4.23 -1.60
C GLU A 112 -8.75 -5.24 -2.70
N LYS A 113 -8.86 -6.52 -2.33
CA LYS A 113 -9.33 -7.57 -3.23
C LYS A 113 -10.74 -7.25 -3.70
N LEU A 114 -11.00 -7.38 -5.01
CA LEU A 114 -12.33 -7.23 -5.55
C LEU A 114 -13.23 -8.34 -4.98
N ARG A 115 -14.26 -7.92 -4.28
CA ARG A 115 -15.25 -8.77 -3.61
C ARG A 115 -16.54 -7.99 -3.38
N ASP A 116 -17.60 -8.69 -3.13
CA ASP A 116 -18.83 -8.06 -2.67
C ASP A 116 -18.61 -7.48 -1.27
N LEU A 117 -18.89 -6.18 -1.14
CA LEU A 117 -18.89 -5.47 0.13
C LEU A 117 -20.32 -5.31 0.65
N ASP A 118 -20.44 -5.30 1.97
CA ASP A 118 -21.68 -4.89 2.61
C ASP A 118 -21.95 -3.41 2.34
N LEU A 119 -22.96 -3.15 1.51
CA LEU A 119 -23.32 -1.78 1.11
C LEU A 119 -23.67 -0.87 2.29
N ARG A 120 -23.97 -1.42 3.47
CA ARG A 120 -24.17 -0.62 4.70
C ARG A 120 -22.93 0.17 5.11
N ILE A 121 -21.75 -0.26 4.70
CA ILE A 121 -20.49 0.47 4.91
C ILE A 121 -20.53 1.80 4.17
N ALA A 122 -21.13 1.86 2.97
CA ALA A 122 -21.20 3.06 2.17
C ALA A 122 -21.78 4.26 2.93
N GLN A 123 -22.84 4.06 3.71
CA GLN A 123 -23.49 5.13 4.48
C GLN A 123 -22.59 5.76 5.57
N ARG A 124 -21.54 5.06 5.99
CA ARG A 124 -20.61 5.52 7.02
C ARG A 124 -19.39 6.24 6.47
N MET A 125 -19.07 6.00 5.20
CA MET A 125 -17.83 6.49 4.60
C MET A 125 -18.01 7.40 3.38
N LEU A 126 -19.14 7.28 2.67
CA LEU A 126 -19.40 8.07 1.48
C LEU A 126 -20.14 9.36 1.81
N ILE A 127 -19.74 10.44 1.15
CA ILE A 127 -20.53 11.67 1.16
C ILE A 127 -21.78 11.53 0.27
N LYS A 128 -22.73 12.47 0.38
CA LYS A 128 -24.02 12.40 -0.31
C LYS A 128 -23.89 12.23 -1.82
N ASP A 129 -22.96 12.94 -2.45
CA ASP A 129 -22.79 12.91 -3.91
C ASP A 129 -22.21 11.55 -4.36
N GLU A 130 -21.29 10.98 -3.60
CA GLU A 130 -20.73 9.64 -3.85
C GLU A 130 -21.78 8.54 -3.68
N LEU A 131 -22.68 8.66 -2.69
CA LEU A 131 -23.82 7.75 -2.52
C LEU A 131 -24.74 7.81 -3.75
N ALA A 132 -24.99 8.99 -4.28
CA ALA A 132 -25.81 9.14 -5.49
C ALA A 132 -25.14 8.53 -6.74
N VAL A 133 -23.80 8.54 -6.82
CA VAL A 133 -23.04 7.83 -7.87
C VAL A 133 -23.14 6.33 -7.67
N LEU A 134 -22.94 5.84 -6.44
CA LEU A 134 -23.02 4.42 -6.10
C LEU A 134 -24.42 3.84 -6.42
N ASP A 135 -25.49 4.58 -6.12
CA ASP A 135 -26.86 4.14 -6.37
C ASP A 135 -27.15 3.89 -7.86
N ARG A 136 -26.50 4.66 -8.74
CA ARG A 136 -26.64 4.58 -10.21
C ARG A 136 -25.63 3.66 -10.87
N ALA A 137 -24.65 3.13 -10.12
CA ALA A 137 -23.59 2.32 -10.69
C ALA A 137 -24.11 0.92 -11.06
N ASP A 138 -23.73 0.42 -12.24
CA ASP A 138 -24.00 -0.95 -12.68
C ASP A 138 -23.17 -1.94 -11.85
N ASP A 139 -21.89 -1.62 -11.56
CA ASP A 139 -21.00 -2.37 -10.67
C ASP A 139 -20.89 -1.64 -9.32
N LYS A 140 -21.86 -1.84 -8.44
CA LYS A 140 -21.89 -1.24 -7.11
C LYS A 140 -20.73 -1.72 -6.21
N PRO A 141 -20.39 -3.02 -6.14
CA PRO A 141 -19.25 -3.48 -5.34
C PRO A 141 -17.93 -2.85 -5.78
N GLY A 142 -17.61 -2.87 -7.07
CA GLY A 142 -16.37 -2.26 -7.58
C GLY A 142 -16.34 -0.74 -7.42
N THR A 143 -17.50 -0.08 -7.55
CA THR A 143 -17.62 1.36 -7.30
C THR A 143 -17.37 1.69 -5.83
N LEU A 144 -17.97 0.94 -4.90
CA LEU A 144 -17.76 1.13 -3.47
C LEU A 144 -16.30 0.87 -3.07
N LEU A 145 -15.70 -0.21 -3.59
CA LEU A 145 -14.29 -0.50 -3.38
C LEU A 145 -13.36 0.60 -3.90
N SER A 146 -13.70 1.19 -5.05
CA SER A 146 -12.93 2.32 -5.60
C SER A 146 -12.94 3.53 -4.66
N TYR A 147 -14.08 3.87 -4.08
CA TYR A 147 -14.15 4.92 -3.06
C TYR A 147 -13.40 4.55 -1.79
N TRP A 148 -13.58 3.29 -1.34
CA TRP A 148 -12.92 2.78 -0.13
C TRP A 148 -11.41 2.89 -0.23
N THR A 149 -10.78 2.26 -1.23
CA THR A 149 -9.33 2.21 -1.38
C THR A 149 -8.70 3.59 -1.56
N ALA A 150 -9.35 4.50 -2.32
CA ALA A 150 -8.85 5.86 -2.49
C ALA A 150 -8.85 6.65 -1.18
N LYS A 151 -9.94 6.57 -0.41
CA LYS A 151 -10.07 7.26 0.87
C LYS A 151 -9.17 6.66 1.95
N GLU A 152 -9.04 5.32 2.00
CA GLU A 152 -8.13 4.64 2.92
C GLU A 152 -6.66 5.02 2.63
N ALA A 153 -6.25 5.06 1.37
CA ALA A 153 -4.92 5.53 1.00
C ALA A 153 -4.68 6.97 1.49
N CYS A 154 -5.67 7.86 1.32
CA CYS A 154 -5.59 9.24 1.82
C CYS A 154 -5.55 9.29 3.36
N ALA A 155 -6.37 8.50 4.05
CA ALA A 155 -6.40 8.42 5.51
C ALA A 155 -5.08 7.86 6.08
N LYS A 156 -4.43 6.91 5.39
CA LYS A 156 -3.10 6.42 5.73
C LYS A 156 -2.02 7.49 5.53
N LEU A 157 -2.14 8.30 4.49
CA LEU A 157 -1.23 9.43 4.27
C LEU A 157 -1.35 10.46 5.39
N SER A 158 -2.55 10.87 5.78
CA SER A 158 -2.79 11.83 6.86
C SER A 158 -2.49 11.25 8.25
N GLY A 159 -2.57 9.92 8.41
CA GLY A 159 -2.42 9.22 9.68
C GLY A 159 -3.65 9.27 10.59
N GLU A 160 -4.81 9.71 10.08
CA GLU A 160 -6.04 9.86 10.86
C GLU A 160 -6.94 8.61 10.83
N GLY A 161 -6.66 7.67 9.91
CA GLY A 161 -7.36 6.40 9.82
C GLY A 161 -8.83 6.47 9.43
N ILE A 162 -9.57 5.40 9.71
CA ILE A 162 -10.99 5.23 9.33
C ILE A 162 -11.91 6.41 9.67
N PRO A 163 -11.78 7.11 10.82
CA PRO A 163 -12.65 8.25 11.13
C PRO A 163 -12.61 9.38 10.10
N ALA A 164 -11.53 9.50 9.32
CA ALA A 164 -11.40 10.53 8.30
C ALA A 164 -12.29 10.27 7.06
N LEU A 165 -12.66 9.02 6.77
CA LEU A 165 -13.27 8.63 5.49
C LEU A 165 -14.57 9.38 5.15
N SER A 166 -15.40 9.68 6.15
CA SER A 166 -16.69 10.34 5.93
C SER A 166 -16.60 11.81 5.52
N ARG A 167 -15.45 12.45 5.72
CA ARG A 167 -15.21 13.85 5.31
C ARG A 167 -14.41 13.98 4.03
N LEU A 168 -13.78 12.87 3.57
CA LEU A 168 -13.04 12.83 2.32
C LEU A 168 -14.00 12.71 1.15
N SER A 169 -13.75 13.45 0.08
CA SER A 169 -14.50 13.38 -1.18
C SER A 169 -13.58 12.94 -2.32
N TYR A 170 -13.85 11.80 -2.95
CA TYR A 170 -13.04 11.27 -4.04
C TYR A 170 -13.66 11.57 -5.40
N ASP A 171 -13.00 12.36 -6.21
CA ASP A 171 -13.30 12.54 -7.63
C ASP A 171 -12.57 11.48 -8.46
N ARG A 172 -13.31 10.45 -8.90
CA ARG A 172 -12.77 9.34 -9.70
C ARG A 172 -12.31 9.80 -11.09
N GLY A 173 -12.93 10.84 -11.64
CA GLY A 173 -12.58 11.36 -12.97
C GLY A 173 -11.26 12.13 -12.97
N GLN A 174 -10.97 12.84 -11.90
CA GLN A 174 -9.75 13.62 -11.73
C GLN A 174 -8.65 12.86 -10.97
N GLY A 175 -8.96 11.72 -10.36
CA GLY A 175 -8.01 11.00 -9.50
C GLY A 175 -7.59 11.86 -8.30
N SER A 176 -8.52 12.53 -7.64
CA SER A 176 -8.22 13.42 -6.52
C SER A 176 -9.15 13.24 -5.33
N VAL A 177 -8.61 13.36 -4.12
CA VAL A 177 -9.37 13.34 -2.87
C VAL A 177 -9.29 14.71 -2.22
N TYR A 178 -10.46 15.31 -1.95
CA TYR A 178 -10.57 16.54 -1.17
C TYR A 178 -10.90 16.23 0.29
N ASP A 179 -10.11 16.80 1.21
CA ASP A 179 -10.37 16.74 2.66
C ASP A 179 -11.01 18.06 3.12
N ALA A 180 -12.28 17.99 3.49
CA ALA A 180 -13.04 19.16 3.92
C ALA A 180 -12.53 19.76 5.25
N ALA A 181 -11.92 18.97 6.14
CA ALA A 181 -11.42 19.47 7.42
C ALA A 181 -10.13 20.28 7.26
N GLY A 182 -9.23 19.85 6.37
CA GLY A 182 -7.97 20.54 6.13
C GLY A 182 -7.99 21.50 4.94
N GLY A 183 -9.06 21.52 4.13
CA GLY A 183 -9.13 22.29 2.89
C GLY A 183 -8.07 21.86 1.86
N LYS A 184 -7.61 20.60 1.92
CA LYS A 184 -6.53 20.07 1.10
C LYS A 184 -7.07 19.13 0.02
N THR A 185 -6.43 19.17 -1.14
CA THR A 185 -6.65 18.19 -2.20
C THR A 185 -5.41 17.32 -2.35
N TYR A 186 -5.62 16.01 -2.43
CA TYR A 186 -4.59 15.00 -2.62
C TYR A 186 -4.72 14.38 -4.00
N SER A 187 -3.62 13.94 -4.59
CA SER A 187 -3.59 13.18 -5.83
C SER A 187 -3.70 11.69 -5.54
N VAL A 188 -4.51 10.96 -6.30
CA VAL A 188 -4.70 9.50 -6.19
C VAL A 188 -4.47 8.84 -7.54
N ASP A 189 -3.49 7.93 -7.60
CA ASP A 189 -3.34 6.98 -8.70
C ASP A 189 -4.00 5.66 -8.27
N GLN A 190 -5.07 5.26 -8.96
CA GLN A 190 -5.80 4.02 -8.69
C GLN A 190 -5.69 3.07 -9.86
N ARG A 191 -5.33 1.82 -9.58
CA ARG A 191 -5.12 0.77 -10.59
C ARG A 191 -5.80 -0.53 -10.19
N ARG A 192 -6.36 -1.23 -11.20
CA ARG A 192 -6.83 -2.60 -11.07
C ARG A 192 -5.72 -3.55 -11.53
N LEU A 193 -5.36 -4.50 -10.68
CA LEU A 193 -4.30 -5.47 -10.94
C LEU A 193 -4.86 -6.88 -10.81
N ALA A 194 -4.48 -7.75 -11.74
CA ALA A 194 -4.76 -9.19 -11.61
C ALA A 194 -3.90 -9.79 -10.49
N LEU A 195 -4.51 -10.62 -9.67
CA LEU A 195 -3.81 -11.42 -8.66
C LEU A 195 -3.47 -12.81 -9.20
N SER A 196 -2.52 -13.48 -8.55
CA SER A 196 -2.26 -14.89 -8.79
C SER A 196 -3.51 -15.71 -8.51
N ASN A 197 -3.84 -16.65 -9.42
CA ASN A 197 -4.97 -17.53 -9.25
C ASN A 197 -4.87 -18.30 -7.90
N PRO A 198 -5.94 -18.40 -7.07
CA PRO A 198 -7.36 -18.13 -7.36
C PRO A 198 -7.87 -16.76 -6.87
N PHE A 199 -7.03 -15.82 -6.52
CA PHE A 199 -7.43 -14.63 -5.76
C PHE A 199 -8.16 -13.54 -6.55
N GLY A 200 -8.16 -13.59 -7.90
CA GLY A 200 -8.92 -12.68 -8.75
C GLY A 200 -8.19 -11.35 -9.00
N GLU A 201 -8.76 -10.24 -8.60
CA GLU A 201 -8.23 -8.89 -8.84
C GLU A 201 -8.17 -8.07 -7.56
N VAL A 202 -7.29 -7.08 -7.55
CA VAL A 202 -7.15 -6.10 -6.48
C VAL A 202 -7.26 -4.67 -7.05
N LEU A 203 -7.90 -3.79 -6.30
CA LEU A 203 -7.77 -2.34 -6.50
C LEU A 203 -6.63 -1.84 -5.62
N LEU A 204 -5.65 -1.19 -6.24
CA LEU A 204 -4.54 -0.51 -5.59
C LEU A 204 -4.77 1.00 -5.71
N ALA A 205 -4.67 1.73 -4.62
CA ALA A 205 -4.68 3.19 -4.61
C ALA A 205 -3.42 3.73 -3.94
N VAL A 206 -2.76 4.68 -4.59
CA VAL A 206 -1.61 5.42 -4.06
C VAL A 206 -1.98 6.89 -3.96
N CYS A 207 -1.95 7.43 -2.76
CA CYS A 207 -2.30 8.82 -2.46
C CYS A 207 -1.06 9.62 -2.11
N THR A 208 -0.93 10.84 -2.67
CA THR A 208 0.15 11.78 -2.41
C THR A 208 -0.39 13.19 -2.20
N GLU A 209 0.36 14.07 -1.49
CA GLU A 209 -0.07 15.47 -1.27
C GLU A 209 -0.15 16.28 -2.57
N ARG A 210 0.60 15.90 -3.59
CA ARG A 210 0.64 16.53 -4.91
C ARG A 210 0.94 15.47 -5.97
N SER A 211 0.74 15.81 -7.22
CA SER A 211 1.12 14.91 -8.32
C SER A 211 2.59 14.51 -8.22
N ALA A 212 2.86 13.23 -8.37
CA ALA A 212 4.19 12.64 -8.29
C ALA A 212 4.41 11.68 -9.45
N ALA A 213 5.67 11.42 -9.81
CA ALA A 213 6.02 10.35 -10.73
C ALA A 213 5.85 8.99 -10.03
N HIS A 214 5.12 8.07 -10.66
CA HIS A 214 4.83 6.75 -10.08
C HIS A 214 5.60 5.67 -10.82
N ILE A 215 6.41 4.91 -10.06
CA ILE A 215 7.04 3.66 -10.50
C ILE A 215 6.29 2.52 -9.82
N LEU A 216 5.76 1.60 -10.62
CA LEU A 216 5.06 0.41 -10.11
C LEU A 216 5.80 -0.84 -10.57
N ALA A 217 6.19 -1.69 -9.62
CA ALA A 217 6.70 -3.03 -9.86
C ALA A 217 5.75 -4.07 -9.26
N VAL A 218 5.49 -5.14 -10.01
CA VAL A 218 4.61 -6.23 -9.57
C VAL A 218 5.39 -7.53 -9.61
N PHE A 219 5.41 -8.24 -8.50
CA PHE A 219 6.01 -9.56 -8.35
C PHE A 219 4.90 -10.60 -8.17
N ASN A 220 4.97 -11.70 -8.91
CA ASN A 220 3.92 -12.72 -8.92
C ASN A 220 4.36 -14.07 -8.30
N ASP A 221 5.60 -14.13 -7.84
CA ASP A 221 6.14 -15.29 -7.13
C ASP A 221 7.12 -14.89 -6.03
N ALA A 222 7.23 -15.74 -5.02
CA ALA A 222 8.01 -15.44 -3.82
C ALA A 222 9.51 -15.55 -4.06
N GLU A 223 9.96 -16.44 -4.93
CA GLU A 223 11.38 -16.62 -5.26
C GLU A 223 11.92 -15.38 -5.97
N THR A 224 11.16 -14.86 -6.95
CA THR A 224 11.56 -13.66 -7.71
C THR A 224 11.68 -12.43 -6.79
N ILE A 225 10.71 -12.19 -5.90
CA ILE A 225 10.79 -11.04 -5.00
C ILE A 225 11.88 -11.22 -3.95
N ALA A 226 12.08 -12.43 -3.41
CA ALA A 226 13.15 -12.73 -2.46
C ALA A 226 14.52 -12.54 -3.11
N ALA A 227 14.77 -13.13 -4.26
CA ALA A 227 16.01 -12.95 -5.02
C ALA A 227 16.27 -11.48 -5.35
N TYR A 228 15.22 -10.73 -5.72
CA TYR A 228 15.33 -9.29 -5.93
C TYR A 228 15.74 -8.56 -4.65
N VAL A 229 15.18 -8.91 -3.51
CA VAL A 229 15.55 -8.33 -2.19
C VAL A 229 16.99 -8.70 -1.82
N GLU A 230 17.47 -9.91 -2.04
CA GLU A 230 18.82 -10.41 -1.72
C GLU A 230 19.91 -9.86 -2.65
N ALA A 231 19.69 -9.85 -3.96
CA ALA A 231 20.73 -9.64 -4.99
C ALA A 231 21.57 -8.36 -4.86
N HIS A 232 21.22 -7.39 -4.00
CA HIS A 232 21.90 -6.11 -3.85
C HIS A 232 22.43 -5.84 -2.43
N GLY A 233 22.47 -6.86 -1.56
CA GLY A 233 23.11 -6.76 -0.26
C GLY A 233 24.65 -6.67 -0.33
N ASP A 234 25.24 -7.06 -1.46
CA ASP A 234 26.69 -7.36 -1.56
C ASP A 234 27.55 -6.33 -2.32
N SER A 235 26.98 -5.21 -2.78
CA SER A 235 27.77 -4.25 -3.59
C SER A 235 28.65 -3.30 -2.79
N ARG A 236 28.95 -3.55 -1.51
CA ARG A 236 29.87 -2.72 -0.68
C ARG A 236 31.10 -3.43 -0.15
N ASN A 237 31.43 -4.61 -0.70
CA ASN A 237 32.69 -5.30 -0.37
C ASN A 237 33.46 -5.73 -1.66
N ALA A 238 33.55 -4.86 -2.64
CA ALA A 238 34.48 -4.97 -3.73
C ALA A 238 35.23 -3.64 -3.91
#